data_7718e8794ccdeda495b456376c4c2692
#
_entry.id   7718e8794ccdeda495b456376c4c2692
#
_cell.length_a   1.000
_cell.length_b   1.000
_cell.length_c   1.000
_cell.angle_alpha   90.00
_cell.angle_beta   90.00
_cell.angle_gamma   90.00
#
_symmetry.space_group_name_H-M   'P 1'
#
loop_
_entity.id
_entity.type
_entity.pdbx_description
1 polymer ?
#
loop_
_entity_poly.entity_id
_entity_poly.type
_entity_poly.pdbx_seq_one_letter_code
_entity_poly.pdbx_strand_id
1 'polypeptide(L)'
;MTDESDAPRTEAKPEPTLKLKFISHGTLECRDLAFTRRFYEEFLGFEVVQTSPRSIWCRLGGKHVYVCVAVGDQRTGELPLLNHNGIDVATDADVDECYRLVLRDAEKWGLHKICKPIIQHGSYSFFFWDADNNSWEILSNPPGGYSWMFERGDQAGSGHLSKSFPRPESTLRKSGE
;
A
#
# COMPACT_ATOMS: atom_id res chain seq x y z
N MET A 1 -23.29 32.83 -12.19
CA MET A 1 -22.29 32.21 -13.10
C MET A 1 -22.22 30.75 -12.70
N THR A 2 -22.95 29.90 -13.40
CA THR A 2 -22.96 28.44 -13.21
C THR A 2 -21.74 27.88 -13.92
N ASP A 3 -20.90 27.19 -13.15
CA ASP A 3 -19.70 26.53 -13.63
C ASP A 3 -20.09 25.30 -14.49
N GLU A 4 -19.98 25.43 -15.80
CA GLU A 4 -20.35 24.41 -16.80
C GLU A 4 -19.22 23.38 -17.10
N SER A 5 -18.28 23.14 -16.18
CA SER A 5 -17.10 22.30 -16.49
C SER A 5 -17.15 20.86 -15.98
N ASP A 6 -18.29 20.33 -15.54
CA ASP A 6 -18.38 19.06 -14.79
C ASP A 6 -18.98 17.89 -15.59
N ALA A 7 -18.86 17.90 -16.93
CA ALA A 7 -19.25 16.74 -17.73
C ALA A 7 -18.12 15.67 -17.71
N PRO A 8 -18.43 14.39 -17.43
CA PRO A 8 -17.44 13.32 -17.50
C PRO A 8 -16.87 13.23 -18.93
N ARG A 9 -15.54 13.13 -19.04
CA ARG A 9 -14.85 12.93 -20.32
C ARG A 9 -15.36 11.66 -20.99
N THR A 10 -16.14 11.82 -22.05
CA THR A 10 -16.64 10.71 -22.90
C THR A 10 -15.71 10.40 -24.08
N GLU A 11 -14.52 11.00 -24.12
CA GLU A 11 -13.54 10.72 -25.16
C GLU A 11 -13.00 9.30 -25.04
N ALA A 12 -12.97 8.57 -26.17
CA ALA A 12 -12.36 7.23 -26.24
C ALA A 12 -10.89 7.32 -25.77
N LYS A 13 -10.48 6.40 -24.90
CA LYS A 13 -9.09 6.35 -24.45
C LYS A 13 -8.16 6.21 -25.65
N PRO A 14 -7.09 7.02 -25.75
CA PRO A 14 -6.14 6.91 -26.86
C PRO A 14 -5.46 5.53 -26.82
N GLU A 15 -5.16 4.99 -28.00
CA GLU A 15 -4.35 3.77 -28.12
C GLU A 15 -2.95 4.02 -27.52
N PRO A 16 -2.50 3.16 -26.59
CA PRO A 16 -1.18 3.33 -25.98
C PRO A 16 -0.06 3.00 -26.98
N THR A 17 1.01 3.79 -26.97
CA THR A 17 2.18 3.55 -27.82
C THR A 17 2.86 2.19 -27.50
N LEU A 18 2.90 1.81 -26.24
CA LEU A 18 3.49 0.55 -25.79
C LEU A 18 2.39 -0.47 -25.48
N LYS A 19 2.54 -1.69 -26.00
CA LYS A 19 1.60 -2.81 -25.74
C LYS A 19 1.94 -3.53 -24.46
N LEU A 20 1.76 -2.85 -23.31
CA LEU A 20 2.04 -3.40 -21.98
C LEU A 20 0.85 -4.24 -21.48
N LYS A 21 1.14 -5.20 -20.58
CA LYS A 21 0.12 -6.09 -20.02
C LYS A 21 -0.28 -5.73 -18.60
N PHE A 22 0.69 -5.61 -17.71
CA PHE A 22 0.48 -5.29 -16.29
C PHE A 22 1.79 -4.83 -15.62
N ILE A 23 1.68 -4.21 -14.44
CA ILE A 23 2.82 -3.87 -13.59
C ILE A 23 3.26 -5.15 -12.89
N SER A 24 4.44 -5.68 -13.23
CA SER A 24 4.90 -6.98 -12.76
C SER A 24 5.53 -6.96 -11.38
N HIS A 25 6.37 -5.95 -11.10
CA HIS A 25 7.12 -5.88 -9.84
C HIS A 25 7.54 -4.46 -9.49
N GLY A 26 7.81 -4.26 -8.19
CA GLY A 26 8.58 -3.17 -7.63
C GLY A 26 9.91 -3.67 -7.08
N THR A 27 10.80 -2.77 -6.68
CA THR A 27 12.07 -3.12 -6.04
C THR A 27 12.19 -2.39 -4.71
N LEU A 28 12.62 -3.11 -3.67
CA LEU A 28 12.92 -2.61 -2.35
C LEU A 28 14.38 -2.91 -2.01
N GLU A 29 14.95 -2.11 -1.13
CA GLU A 29 16.30 -2.33 -0.63
C GLU A 29 16.25 -2.81 0.82
N CYS A 30 17.24 -3.60 1.23
CA CYS A 30 17.44 -3.98 2.62
C CYS A 30 18.92 -4.01 2.99
N ARG A 31 19.21 -3.95 4.30
CA ARG A 31 20.57 -4.08 4.84
C ARG A 31 20.91 -5.54 5.11
N ASP A 32 20.03 -6.23 5.81
CA ASP A 32 20.17 -7.62 6.22
C ASP A 32 19.05 -8.46 5.61
N LEU A 33 19.39 -9.25 4.60
CA LEU A 33 18.43 -10.06 3.86
C LEU A 33 17.74 -11.12 4.75
N ALA A 34 18.44 -11.67 5.72
CA ALA A 34 17.89 -12.71 6.61
C ALA A 34 16.87 -12.09 7.58
N PHE A 35 17.19 -10.91 8.14
CA PHE A 35 16.25 -10.19 8.99
C PHE A 35 15.01 -9.72 8.22
N THR A 36 15.21 -9.12 7.05
CA THR A 36 14.11 -8.63 6.20
C THR A 36 13.21 -9.76 5.72
N ARG A 37 13.79 -10.92 5.36
CA ARG A 37 13.02 -12.11 5.03
C ARG A 37 12.10 -12.53 6.17
N ARG A 38 12.62 -12.62 7.41
CA ARG A 38 11.82 -12.96 8.58
C ARG A 38 10.73 -11.95 8.85
N PHE A 39 11.02 -10.66 8.72
CA PHE A 39 10.02 -9.61 8.85
C PHE A 39 8.87 -9.79 7.84
N TYR A 40 9.19 -10.06 6.57
CA TYR A 40 8.19 -10.25 5.53
C TYR A 40 7.37 -11.53 5.74
N GLU A 41 8.00 -12.65 6.12
CA GLU A 41 7.30 -13.92 6.36
C GLU A 41 6.53 -13.93 7.68
N GLU A 42 7.18 -13.57 8.81
CA GLU A 42 6.63 -13.75 10.17
C GLU A 42 5.69 -12.60 10.57
N PHE A 43 5.94 -11.39 10.12
CA PHE A 43 5.17 -10.21 10.53
C PHE A 43 4.17 -9.75 9.49
N LEU A 44 4.59 -9.59 8.22
CA LEU A 44 3.69 -9.16 7.15
C LEU A 44 2.92 -10.31 6.48
N GLY A 45 3.34 -11.57 6.68
CA GLY A 45 2.67 -12.73 6.11
C GLY A 45 2.89 -12.91 4.61
N PHE A 46 3.98 -12.38 4.06
CA PHE A 46 4.30 -12.53 2.65
C PHE A 46 4.80 -13.94 2.34
N GLU A 47 4.51 -14.41 1.14
CA GLU A 47 5.20 -15.54 0.54
C GLU A 47 6.55 -15.06 0.01
N VAL A 48 7.65 -15.68 0.45
CA VAL A 48 9.00 -15.23 0.12
C VAL A 48 9.83 -16.36 -0.46
N VAL A 49 10.56 -16.07 -1.54
CA VAL A 49 11.54 -16.99 -2.12
C VAL A 49 12.89 -16.30 -2.28
N GLN A 50 13.97 -17.03 -1.99
CA GLN A 50 15.31 -16.54 -2.25
C GLN A 50 15.70 -16.81 -3.70
N THR A 51 16.09 -15.77 -4.41
CA THR A 51 16.42 -15.85 -5.85
C THR A 51 17.90 -15.70 -6.12
N SER A 52 18.66 -15.15 -5.16
CA SER A 52 20.12 -15.10 -5.19
C SER A 52 20.69 -14.92 -3.77
N PRO A 53 22.02 -15.00 -3.58
CA PRO A 53 22.62 -14.67 -2.28
C PRO A 53 22.33 -13.24 -1.78
N ARG A 54 21.88 -12.34 -2.66
CA ARG A 54 21.64 -10.93 -2.36
C ARG A 54 20.18 -10.49 -2.61
N SER A 55 19.26 -11.40 -2.93
CA SER A 55 17.89 -11.01 -3.24
C SER A 55 16.87 -12.06 -2.83
N ILE A 56 15.73 -11.56 -2.39
CA ILE A 56 14.50 -12.31 -2.19
C ILE A 56 13.38 -11.68 -3.02
N TRP A 57 12.43 -12.48 -3.45
CA TRP A 57 11.18 -12.02 -4.04
C TRP A 57 10.07 -12.32 -3.07
N CYS A 58 9.16 -11.38 -2.91
CA CYS A 58 8.02 -11.53 -2.03
C CYS A 58 6.73 -11.08 -2.71
N ARG A 59 5.61 -11.69 -2.30
CA ARG A 59 4.27 -11.35 -2.79
C ARG A 59 3.23 -11.58 -1.71
N LEU A 60 2.07 -10.95 -1.88
CA LEU A 60 0.88 -11.18 -1.06
C LEU A 60 -0.35 -11.17 -1.98
N GLY A 61 -1.07 -12.28 -2.03
CA GLY A 61 -2.40 -12.41 -2.67
C GLY A 61 -2.46 -12.28 -4.19
N GLY A 62 -1.52 -11.63 -4.85
CA GLY A 62 -1.59 -11.30 -6.28
C GLY A 62 -0.37 -11.76 -7.09
N LYS A 63 -0.33 -11.29 -8.35
CA LYS A 63 0.79 -11.56 -9.28
C LYS A 63 1.88 -10.50 -9.22
N HIS A 64 1.60 -9.35 -8.62
CA HIS A 64 2.61 -8.33 -8.38
C HIS A 64 3.59 -8.81 -7.31
N VAL A 65 4.88 -8.62 -7.53
CA VAL A 65 5.92 -9.00 -6.58
C VAL A 65 6.79 -7.81 -6.22
N TYR A 66 7.42 -7.87 -5.03
CA TYR A 66 8.55 -7.02 -4.71
C TYR A 66 9.83 -7.84 -4.80
N VAL A 67 10.83 -7.29 -5.49
CA VAL A 67 12.21 -7.78 -5.49
C VAL A 67 12.95 -7.01 -4.42
N CYS A 68 13.31 -7.66 -3.32
CA CYS A 68 14.10 -7.02 -2.27
C CYS A 68 15.57 -7.39 -2.42
N VAL A 69 16.45 -6.39 -2.49
CA VAL A 69 17.90 -6.53 -2.77
C VAL A 69 18.69 -6.04 -1.56
N ALA A 70 19.63 -6.89 -1.10
CA ALA A 70 20.57 -6.53 -0.05
C ALA A 70 21.64 -5.58 -0.60
N VAL A 71 21.63 -4.34 -0.11
CA VAL A 71 22.59 -3.28 -0.43
C VAL A 71 23.54 -2.98 0.72
N GLY A 72 23.34 -3.62 1.89
CA GLY A 72 24.12 -3.37 3.09
C GLY A 72 24.05 -1.90 3.52
N ASP A 73 25.19 -1.37 3.92
CA ASP A 73 25.30 0.02 4.39
C ASP A 73 25.24 1.08 3.28
N GLN A 74 25.15 0.64 2.01
CA GLN A 74 25.02 1.54 0.85
C GLN A 74 23.59 2.08 0.66
N ARG A 75 22.64 1.67 1.48
CA ARG A 75 21.29 2.18 1.42
C ARG A 75 21.24 3.70 1.61
N THR A 76 20.67 4.39 0.63
CA THR A 76 20.73 5.85 0.50
C THR A 76 19.59 6.61 1.14
N GLY A 77 18.90 6.06 2.10
CA GLY A 77 17.92 6.85 2.85
C GLY A 77 16.56 6.20 3.00
N GLU A 78 15.65 6.99 3.53
CA GLU A 78 14.29 6.63 3.84
C GLU A 78 13.37 6.93 2.65
N LEU A 79 12.46 6.02 2.33
CA LEU A 79 11.41 6.31 1.37
C LEU A 79 10.49 7.42 1.92
N PRO A 80 10.23 8.48 1.16
CA PRO A 80 9.27 9.49 1.57
C PRO A 80 7.86 8.89 1.67
N LEU A 81 7.00 9.52 2.48
CA LEU A 81 5.62 9.08 2.68
C LEU A 81 4.86 8.82 1.37
N LEU A 82 5.08 9.63 0.35
CA LEU A 82 4.40 9.49 -0.94
C LEU A 82 4.90 8.31 -1.80
N ASN A 83 5.97 7.62 -1.38
CA ASN A 83 6.49 6.41 -2.05
C ASN A 83 6.25 5.15 -1.19
N HIS A 84 5.14 5.10 -0.48
CA HIS A 84 4.76 3.96 0.34
C HIS A 84 4.21 2.79 -0.49
N ASN A 85 4.17 1.62 0.14
CA ASN A 85 3.57 0.41 -0.41
C ASN A 85 2.32 0.08 0.41
N GLY A 86 1.17 0.00 -0.25
CA GLY A 86 -0.11 -0.28 0.40
C GLY A 86 -0.38 -1.78 0.55
N ILE A 87 -0.89 -2.18 1.71
CA ILE A 87 -1.34 -3.53 2.02
C ILE A 87 -2.78 -3.45 2.51
N ASP A 88 -3.71 -4.09 1.78
CA ASP A 88 -5.12 -4.10 2.13
C ASP A 88 -5.42 -5.10 3.25
N VAL A 89 -6.32 -4.68 4.14
CA VAL A 89 -7.03 -5.54 5.09
C VAL A 89 -8.54 -5.43 4.87
N ALA A 90 -9.32 -6.36 5.43
CA ALA A 90 -10.73 -6.47 5.08
C ALA A 90 -11.60 -5.35 5.68
N THR A 91 -11.28 -4.86 6.89
CA THR A 91 -12.12 -3.92 7.64
C THR A 91 -11.31 -2.86 8.38
N ASP A 92 -11.98 -1.79 8.80
CA ASP A 92 -11.38 -0.77 9.67
C ASP A 92 -10.90 -1.36 11.02
N ALA A 93 -11.64 -2.33 11.55
CA ALA A 93 -11.23 -3.02 12.77
C ALA A 93 -9.93 -3.80 12.58
N ASP A 94 -9.68 -4.36 11.39
CA ASP A 94 -8.41 -5.00 11.08
C ASP A 94 -7.27 -3.98 10.96
N VAL A 95 -7.54 -2.76 10.47
CA VAL A 95 -6.56 -1.65 10.49
C VAL A 95 -6.17 -1.32 11.93
N ASP A 96 -7.16 -1.18 12.84
CA ASP A 96 -6.90 -0.90 14.26
C ASP A 96 -6.11 -2.04 14.92
N GLU A 97 -6.43 -3.29 14.61
CA GLU A 97 -5.68 -4.44 15.14
C GLU A 97 -4.26 -4.47 14.59
N CYS A 98 -4.06 -4.24 13.28
CA CYS A 98 -2.73 -4.11 12.70
C CYS A 98 -1.93 -2.98 13.34
N TYR A 99 -2.55 -1.81 13.58
CA TYR A 99 -1.90 -0.69 14.26
C TYR A 99 -1.45 -1.09 15.68
N ARG A 100 -2.30 -1.78 16.44
CA ARG A 100 -1.97 -2.28 17.78
C ARG A 100 -0.79 -3.26 17.73
N LEU A 101 -0.77 -4.18 16.75
CA LEU A 101 0.30 -5.16 16.56
C LEU A 101 1.62 -4.49 16.15
N VAL A 102 1.56 -3.51 15.24
CA VAL A 102 2.72 -2.71 14.82
C VAL A 102 3.34 -1.98 16.01
N LEU A 103 2.53 -1.35 16.87
CA LEU A 103 3.03 -0.69 18.09
C LEU A 103 3.64 -1.69 19.08
N ARG A 104 3.01 -2.86 19.29
CA ARG A 104 3.49 -3.89 20.20
C ARG A 104 4.87 -4.42 19.80
N ASP A 105 5.05 -4.66 18.50
CA ASP A 105 6.24 -5.36 17.98
C ASP A 105 7.26 -4.42 17.34
N ALA A 106 7.08 -3.09 17.50
CA ALA A 106 7.91 -2.08 16.88
C ALA A 106 9.40 -2.24 17.20
N GLU A 107 9.74 -2.48 18.47
CA GLU A 107 11.12 -2.68 18.89
C GLU A 107 11.73 -3.95 18.26
N LYS A 108 11.00 -5.06 18.30
CA LYS A 108 11.44 -6.35 17.74
C LYS A 108 11.81 -6.24 16.25
N TRP A 109 11.02 -5.49 15.49
CA TRP A 109 11.16 -5.40 14.04
C TRP A 109 11.80 -4.09 13.56
N GLY A 110 12.20 -3.21 14.48
CA GLY A 110 12.80 -1.92 14.14
C GLY A 110 11.84 -0.97 13.41
N LEU A 111 10.52 -1.08 13.70
CA LEU A 111 9.52 -0.23 13.08
C LEU A 111 9.55 1.17 13.68
N HIS A 112 9.38 2.19 12.85
CA HIS A 112 9.43 3.57 13.30
C HIS A 112 8.48 4.48 12.52
N LYS A 113 8.35 5.75 12.96
CA LYS A 113 7.44 6.74 12.37
C LYS A 113 6.01 6.23 12.19
N ILE A 114 5.52 5.48 13.18
CA ILE A 114 4.19 4.87 13.16
C ILE A 114 3.14 5.97 13.34
N CYS A 115 2.36 6.25 12.29
CA CYS A 115 1.29 7.24 12.32
C CYS A 115 0.03 6.65 12.94
N LYS A 116 -0.83 7.49 13.51
CA LYS A 116 -2.17 7.02 13.95
C LYS A 116 -3.07 6.77 12.75
N PRO A 117 -3.97 5.78 12.83
CA PRO A 117 -4.97 5.57 11.79
C PRO A 117 -5.86 6.81 11.59
N ILE A 118 -6.11 7.13 10.32
CA ILE A 118 -6.98 8.23 9.91
C ILE A 118 -7.79 7.83 8.66
N ILE A 119 -8.93 8.51 8.47
CA ILE A 119 -9.67 8.42 7.21
C ILE A 119 -9.05 9.40 6.23
N GLN A 120 -8.60 8.89 5.10
CA GLN A 120 -8.06 9.69 3.99
C GLN A 120 -8.28 8.98 2.65
N HIS A 121 -8.43 9.73 1.57
CA HIS A 121 -8.54 9.20 0.20
C HIS A 121 -9.64 8.14 0.00
N GLY A 122 -10.69 8.16 0.85
CA GLY A 122 -11.76 7.16 0.82
C GLY A 122 -11.41 5.83 1.47
N SER A 123 -10.29 5.71 2.18
CA SER A 123 -9.88 4.55 2.97
C SER A 123 -9.61 4.96 4.43
N TYR A 124 -9.54 3.97 5.31
CA TYR A 124 -9.05 4.13 6.67
C TYR A 124 -7.71 3.45 6.76
N SER A 125 -6.65 4.18 7.15
CA SER A 125 -5.28 3.69 7.03
C SER A 125 -4.32 4.31 8.03
N PHE A 126 -3.17 3.67 8.21
CA PHE A 126 -2.01 4.23 8.90
C PHE A 126 -0.72 3.86 8.17
N PHE A 127 0.35 4.59 8.47
CA PHE A 127 1.68 4.42 7.88
C PHE A 127 2.71 4.05 8.94
N PHE A 128 3.73 3.32 8.52
CA PHE A 128 4.94 3.06 9.28
C PHE A 128 6.13 2.78 8.36
N TRP A 129 7.33 2.83 8.91
CA TRP A 129 8.56 2.46 8.21
C TRP A 129 9.17 1.22 8.85
N ASP A 130 9.68 0.31 8.02
CA ASP A 130 10.43 -0.85 8.48
C ASP A 130 11.88 -0.50 8.83
N ALA A 131 12.64 -1.48 9.37
CA ALA A 131 14.04 -1.32 9.74
C ALA A 131 14.93 -0.91 8.57
N ASP A 132 14.50 -1.20 7.34
CA ASP A 132 15.18 -0.85 6.11
C ASP A 132 14.72 0.48 5.52
N ASN A 133 13.89 1.24 6.25
CA ASN A 133 13.31 2.51 5.82
C ASN A 133 12.39 2.41 4.59
N ASN A 134 11.83 1.24 4.29
CA ASN A 134 10.73 1.14 3.35
C ASN A 134 9.45 1.61 4.03
N SER A 135 8.64 2.38 3.32
CA SER A 135 7.39 2.95 3.82
C SER A 135 6.21 2.04 3.46
N TRP A 136 5.38 1.74 4.45
CA TRP A 136 4.22 0.86 4.34
C TRP A 136 2.96 1.59 4.79
N GLU A 137 1.86 1.33 4.09
CA GLU A 137 0.50 1.72 4.48
C GLU A 137 -0.33 0.47 4.71
N ILE A 138 -1.00 0.37 5.85
CA ILE A 138 -2.06 -0.62 6.08
C ILE A 138 -3.39 0.10 5.95
N LEU A 139 -4.26 -0.41 5.09
CA LEU A 139 -5.51 0.26 4.76
C LEU A 139 -6.65 -0.73 4.56
N SER A 140 -7.89 -0.26 4.74
CA SER A 140 -9.09 -1.02 4.41
C SER A 140 -9.68 -0.54 3.09
N ASN A 141 -9.79 -1.47 2.13
CA ASN A 141 -10.52 -1.31 0.87
C ASN A 141 -11.59 -2.40 0.74
N PRO A 142 -12.62 -2.21 -0.11
CA PRO A 142 -13.50 -3.30 -0.50
C PRO A 142 -12.74 -4.41 -1.23
N PRO A 143 -13.30 -5.62 -1.35
CA PRO A 143 -12.72 -6.66 -2.18
C PRO A 143 -12.38 -6.14 -3.59
N GLY A 144 -11.14 -6.39 -4.04
CA GLY A 144 -10.62 -5.85 -5.31
C GLY A 144 -9.79 -4.56 -5.14
N GLY A 145 -9.49 -4.17 -3.90
CA GLY A 145 -8.62 -3.03 -3.61
C GLY A 145 -9.19 -1.72 -4.16
N TYR A 146 -8.37 -0.92 -4.81
CA TYR A 146 -8.77 0.37 -5.37
C TYR A 146 -9.56 0.31 -6.69
N SER A 147 -10.02 -0.86 -7.15
CA SER A 147 -10.82 -0.95 -8.39
C SER A 147 -12.07 -0.05 -8.37
N TRP A 148 -12.69 0.14 -7.19
CA TRP A 148 -13.81 1.06 -7.01
C TRP A 148 -13.52 2.52 -7.41
N MET A 149 -12.26 2.96 -7.30
CA MET A 149 -11.85 4.32 -7.72
C MET A 149 -11.90 4.44 -9.24
N PHE A 150 -11.49 3.40 -9.96
CA PHE A 150 -11.54 3.36 -11.42
C PHE A 150 -12.98 3.28 -11.93
N GLU A 151 -13.88 2.63 -11.18
CA GLU A 151 -15.33 2.59 -11.48
C GLU A 151 -15.98 3.96 -11.34
N ARG A 152 -15.50 4.81 -10.43
CA ARG A 152 -15.95 6.20 -10.29
C ARG A 152 -15.46 7.10 -11.42
N GLY A 153 -14.38 6.74 -12.11
CA GLY A 153 -13.77 7.55 -13.16
C GLY A 153 -13.03 8.79 -12.64
N ASP A 154 -12.76 9.73 -13.54
CA ASP A 154 -12.07 10.98 -13.22
C ASP A 154 -12.88 11.82 -12.23
N GLN A 155 -12.19 12.38 -11.24
CA GLN A 155 -12.79 13.19 -10.18
C GLN A 155 -12.49 14.66 -10.39
N ALA A 156 -13.51 15.51 -10.33
CA ALA A 156 -13.35 16.96 -10.41
C ALA A 156 -12.98 17.58 -9.05
N GLY A 157 -12.53 18.84 -9.09
CA GLY A 157 -12.22 19.65 -7.91
C GLY A 157 -11.14 19.01 -7.03
N SER A 158 -11.39 18.89 -5.73
CA SER A 158 -10.46 18.27 -4.76
C SER A 158 -10.44 16.74 -4.84
N GLY A 159 -11.43 16.11 -5.50
CA GLY A 159 -11.53 14.68 -5.64
C GLY A 159 -11.30 13.92 -4.33
N HIS A 160 -10.50 12.88 -4.37
CA HIS A 160 -10.16 12.05 -3.20
C HIS A 160 -9.37 12.79 -2.09
N LEU A 161 -8.88 14.00 -2.34
CA LEU A 161 -8.23 14.84 -1.32
C LEU A 161 -9.24 15.58 -0.44
N SER A 162 -10.54 15.57 -0.81
CA SER A 162 -11.59 16.15 0.02
C SER A 162 -11.77 15.36 1.31
N LYS A 163 -11.89 16.04 2.44
CA LYS A 163 -12.23 15.43 3.74
C LYS A 163 -13.60 14.75 3.74
N SER A 164 -14.50 15.16 2.85
CA SER A 164 -15.83 14.59 2.67
C SER A 164 -15.90 13.55 1.53
N PHE A 165 -14.76 13.11 1.02
CA PHE A 165 -14.75 12.11 -0.05
C PHE A 165 -15.43 10.82 0.42
N PRO A 166 -16.47 10.35 -0.28
CA PRO A 166 -17.29 9.24 0.21
C PRO A 166 -16.50 7.93 0.11
N ARG A 167 -16.51 7.19 1.22
CA ARG A 167 -15.93 5.85 1.30
C ARG A 167 -16.86 4.82 0.67
N PRO A 168 -16.35 3.71 0.12
CA PRO A 168 -17.18 2.57 -0.25
C PRO A 168 -17.87 1.96 1.00
N GLU A 169 -19.15 1.65 0.91
CA GLU A 169 -19.92 1.08 2.03
C GLU A 169 -19.34 -0.25 2.53
N SER A 170 -18.79 -1.06 1.62
CA SER A 170 -18.22 -2.36 1.94
C SER A 170 -17.01 -2.29 2.89
N THR A 171 -16.33 -1.14 3.01
CA THR A 171 -15.23 -0.95 3.97
C THR A 171 -15.72 -0.69 5.40
N LEU A 172 -17.02 -0.38 5.55
CA LEU A 172 -17.62 -0.08 6.85
C LEU A 172 -18.14 -1.33 7.57
N ARG A 173 -18.00 -2.52 6.99
CA ARG A 173 -18.44 -3.77 7.62
C ARG A 173 -17.68 -4.02 8.90
N LYS A 174 -18.44 -4.27 9.98
CA LYS A 174 -17.88 -4.69 11.26
C LYS A 174 -17.32 -6.11 11.13
N SER A 175 -16.18 -6.37 11.77
CA SER A 175 -15.66 -7.74 11.92
C SER A 175 -16.73 -8.60 12.59
N GLY A 176 -17.22 -9.63 11.89
CA GLY A 176 -18.17 -10.61 12.47
C GLY A 176 -19.53 -10.74 11.81
N GLU A 177 -19.76 -10.17 10.62
CA GLU A 177 -20.91 -10.48 9.76
C GLU A 177 -20.55 -11.46 8.65
#